data_f81c647b7cbdbe324fa46d7ea792e733
#
_entry.id   f81c647b7cbdbe324fa46d7ea792e733
#
_cell.length_a   1.000
_cell.length_b   1.000
_cell.length_c   1.000
_cell.angle_alpha   90.00
_cell.angle_beta   90.00
_cell.angle_gamma   90.00
#
_symmetry.space_group_name_H-M   'P 1'
#
loop_
_entity.id
_entity.type
_entity.pdbx_description
1 polymer ?
#
loop_
_entity_poly.entity_id
_entity_poly.type
_entity_poly.pdbx_seq_one_letter_code
_entity_poly.pdbx_strand_id
1 'polypeptide(L)'
;MKKKCFSHLLIILLVTLVCTAHAEVKNPDTFVFATYGTLRTLDPCVAYDTTSSQRLWNIYEPLLFFDGGHTDKFKPLLTTEVPSLENGGISADGKTYTFTIRKGVTFHEGQTLTPEDVVYSFKRNMIADPDGGPMWMLLEALTGEGSTRDKDGKIIPGIMEKIDKCVEAKGDQVIFHLPNPYPPFMGILAYSSSVVMSKEWCVANGCWDGSLANADKFNNPAPGHEPLQKIANGTNAYKMKSWEPNKQFVFERFDGYWGGPAKIKTAIIKYVKEWSTRKLMLQNGDADRVTVDNPYVPEVKAMKGLTFYEIPQLSVTMAFFCQKITPTGNPNIGSGKLDGDGIPPDFFSDINVRKAFLHAFDRATYAEDVFNGLVVMPTSPNIEGLAYHKEVPVYDYDLTKSAEYMKKAFDGQLWEKGFKMIITHNTGNEMREAAAIMLAENIMSLNPKFRIEVRNVEWKDYLVKYRNFMYPLFLIGWGADYADPHNFVYTFMHSQGVYGRYMAYQNDEVDRLCDDGIATIDPDQRGKIYSRLQDLFYEEAIAVPLYQQIVVRAYRDWVKGYTPNPMLMDANEMLMEIRKE
;
A
#
# COMPACT_ATOMS: atom_id res chain seq x y z
N MET A 1 -35.34 89.59 17.36
CA MET A 1 -34.12 89.19 16.64
C MET A 1 -33.69 87.87 17.18
N LYS A 2 -33.99 86.78 16.49
CA LYS A 2 -33.61 85.40 16.90
C LYS A 2 -32.54 84.86 15.92
N LYS A 3 -31.30 84.63 16.41
CA LYS A 3 -30.23 84.00 15.64
C LYS A 3 -30.41 82.46 15.70
N LYS A 4 -30.57 81.85 14.51
CA LYS A 4 -30.54 80.39 14.33
C LYS A 4 -29.10 80.00 14.14
N CYS A 5 -28.58 79.16 15.06
CA CYS A 5 -27.32 78.37 14.85
C CYS A 5 -27.63 77.17 13.99
N PHE A 6 -26.95 77.05 12.86
CA PHE A 6 -26.92 75.82 12.04
C PHE A 6 -25.72 74.99 12.49
N SER A 7 -26.00 73.85 13.11
CA SER A 7 -24.96 72.83 13.49
C SER A 7 -24.80 71.90 12.30
N HIS A 8 -23.59 71.88 11.68
CA HIS A 8 -23.23 70.95 10.64
C HIS A 8 -22.62 69.67 11.31
N LEU A 9 -23.39 68.59 11.28
CA LEU A 9 -22.92 67.26 11.72
C LEU A 9 -22.11 66.63 10.59
N LEU A 10 -20.79 66.60 10.74
CA LEU A 10 -19.86 65.93 9.82
C LEU A 10 -19.82 64.45 10.14
N ILE A 11 -20.51 63.59 9.37
CA ILE A 11 -20.44 62.14 9.48
C ILE A 11 -19.17 61.70 8.75
N ILE A 12 -18.13 61.33 9.51
CA ILE A 12 -16.92 60.68 9.00
C ILE A 12 -17.24 59.19 8.83
N LEU A 13 -17.42 58.76 7.59
CA LEU A 13 -17.59 57.36 7.22
C LEU A 13 -16.21 56.69 7.26
N LEU A 14 -15.92 55.97 8.33
CA LEU A 14 -14.68 55.15 8.45
C LEU A 14 -14.86 53.88 7.62
N VAL A 15 -14.40 53.91 6.37
CA VAL A 15 -14.29 52.69 5.55
C VAL A 15 -13.10 51.89 6.08
N THR A 16 -13.35 50.90 6.94
CA THR A 16 -12.35 49.90 7.31
C THR A 16 -12.11 49.01 6.11
N LEU A 17 -11.01 49.27 5.39
CA LEU A 17 -10.46 48.35 4.41
C LEU A 17 -9.96 47.14 5.21
N VAL A 18 -10.73 46.06 5.23
CA VAL A 18 -10.23 44.75 5.67
C VAL A 18 -9.30 44.27 4.57
N CYS A 19 -8.02 44.64 4.66
CA CYS A 19 -6.99 43.95 3.92
C CYS A 19 -6.95 42.51 4.44
N THR A 20 -7.57 41.60 3.73
CA THR A 20 -7.24 40.18 3.87
C THR A 20 -5.79 40.03 3.43
N ALA A 21 -4.86 40.04 4.40
CA ALA A 21 -3.47 39.67 4.15
C ALA A 21 -3.49 38.22 3.73
N HIS A 22 -3.55 37.95 2.43
CA HIS A 22 -3.16 36.65 1.90
C HIS A 22 -1.67 36.51 2.22
N ALA A 23 -1.30 35.46 2.93
CA ALA A 23 0.12 35.17 3.16
C ALA A 23 0.80 35.07 1.78
N GLU A 24 1.83 35.89 1.58
CA GLU A 24 2.58 35.91 0.31
C GLU A 24 3.11 34.49 0.02
N VAL A 25 2.80 33.98 -1.19
CA VAL A 25 3.22 32.63 -1.62
C VAL A 25 4.74 32.59 -1.71
N LYS A 26 5.35 31.82 -0.83
CA LYS A 26 6.81 31.68 -0.78
C LYS A 26 7.31 30.83 -1.95
N ASN A 27 8.25 31.34 -2.74
CA ASN A 27 8.86 30.63 -3.88
C ASN A 27 7.80 30.01 -4.83
N PRO A 28 7.00 30.78 -5.57
CA PRO A 28 5.85 30.28 -6.33
C PRO A 28 6.19 29.21 -7.38
N ASP A 29 7.43 29.20 -7.88
CA ASP A 29 7.92 28.25 -8.88
C ASP A 29 8.57 26.99 -8.27
N THR A 30 8.66 26.91 -6.93
CA THR A 30 9.36 25.81 -6.23
C THR A 30 8.46 25.14 -5.21
N PHE A 31 8.32 23.82 -5.30
CA PHE A 31 7.67 22.98 -4.28
C PHE A 31 8.71 22.32 -3.39
N VAL A 32 8.54 22.42 -2.08
CA VAL A 32 9.45 21.82 -1.09
C VAL A 32 8.70 20.84 -0.19
N PHE A 33 9.11 19.59 -0.22
CA PHE A 33 8.64 18.54 0.68
C PHE A 33 9.76 18.09 1.62
N ALA A 34 9.55 18.18 2.94
CA ALA A 34 10.51 17.69 3.93
C ALA A 34 10.02 16.36 4.55
N THR A 35 10.85 15.31 4.43
CA THR A 35 10.54 13.94 4.86
C THR A 35 11.77 13.29 5.49
N TYR A 36 11.57 12.22 6.25
CA TYR A 36 12.65 11.35 6.73
C TYR A 36 12.84 10.10 5.84
N GLY A 37 12.00 9.92 4.81
CA GLY A 37 12.15 8.81 3.86
C GLY A 37 13.40 8.97 2.99
N THR A 38 14.19 7.93 2.88
CA THR A 38 15.41 7.90 2.07
C THR A 38 15.20 7.16 0.75
N LEU A 39 15.67 7.74 -0.34
CA LEU A 39 15.64 7.11 -1.66
C LEU A 39 16.68 5.99 -1.74
N ARG A 40 16.25 4.81 -2.20
CA ARG A 40 17.12 3.64 -2.38
C ARG A 40 17.62 3.53 -3.82
N THR A 41 16.74 3.63 -4.81
CA THR A 41 17.02 3.35 -6.21
C THR A 41 16.08 4.09 -7.14
N LEU A 42 16.50 4.31 -8.38
CA LEU A 42 15.67 4.78 -9.48
C LEU A 42 15.41 3.68 -10.53
N ASP A 43 15.85 2.45 -10.24
CA ASP A 43 15.57 1.30 -11.13
C ASP A 43 14.17 0.73 -10.84
N PRO A 44 13.23 0.76 -11.83
CA PRO A 44 11.85 0.34 -11.62
C PRO A 44 11.69 -1.12 -11.19
N CYS A 45 12.56 -2.03 -11.64
CA CYS A 45 12.46 -3.44 -11.26
C CYS A 45 12.91 -3.73 -9.82
N VAL A 46 13.63 -2.80 -9.18
CA VAL A 46 14.17 -2.93 -7.81
C VAL A 46 13.37 -2.10 -6.81
N ALA A 47 12.78 -0.99 -7.26
CA ALA A 47 12.05 -0.04 -6.43
C ALA A 47 10.75 -0.66 -5.89
N TYR A 48 10.75 -1.03 -4.60
CA TYR A 48 9.60 -1.62 -3.91
C TYR A 48 9.40 -0.95 -2.55
N ASP A 49 9.46 0.37 -2.56
CA ASP A 49 9.21 1.22 -1.39
C ASP A 49 8.56 2.55 -1.84
N THR A 50 7.79 3.17 -0.94
CA THR A 50 7.01 4.39 -1.23
C THR A 50 7.88 5.57 -1.65
N THR A 51 9.09 5.68 -1.10
CA THR A 51 10.02 6.78 -1.41
C THR A 51 10.57 6.67 -2.83
N SER A 52 10.98 5.47 -3.25
CA SER A 52 11.44 5.22 -4.62
C SER A 52 10.29 5.36 -5.62
N SER A 53 9.12 4.78 -5.34
CA SER A 53 7.92 4.87 -6.19
C SER A 53 7.51 6.31 -6.48
N GLN A 54 7.55 7.21 -5.49
CA GLN A 54 7.26 8.64 -5.70
C GLN A 54 8.17 9.27 -6.75
N ARG A 55 9.48 8.94 -6.75
CA ARG A 55 10.41 9.49 -7.75
C ARG A 55 10.12 8.90 -9.12
N LEU A 56 9.86 7.60 -9.19
CA LEU A 56 9.57 6.92 -10.45
C LEU A 56 8.32 7.49 -11.14
N TRP A 57 7.19 7.65 -10.44
CA TRP A 57 5.96 8.20 -11.00
C TRP A 57 6.06 9.67 -11.44
N ASN A 58 7.06 10.41 -10.98
CA ASN A 58 7.27 11.80 -11.43
C ASN A 58 8.33 11.92 -12.55
N ILE A 59 9.15 10.88 -12.77
CA ILE A 59 10.17 10.83 -13.82
C ILE A 59 9.68 10.03 -15.03
N TYR A 60 9.11 8.86 -14.79
CA TYR A 60 8.62 7.94 -15.80
C TYR A 60 7.10 7.98 -15.88
N GLU A 61 6.54 7.43 -16.94
CA GLU A 61 5.11 7.19 -17.08
C GLU A 61 4.81 5.73 -17.36
N PRO A 62 3.75 5.15 -16.73
CA PRO A 62 3.16 3.89 -17.16
C PRO A 62 2.24 4.10 -18.39
N LEU A 63 1.66 3.02 -18.92
CA LEU A 63 0.70 3.09 -20.03
C LEU A 63 -0.57 3.86 -19.65
N LEU A 64 -1.03 3.67 -18.43
CA LEU A 64 -2.22 4.28 -17.83
C LEU A 64 -1.97 4.59 -16.37
N PHE A 65 -2.81 5.41 -15.77
CA PHE A 65 -2.71 5.75 -14.36
C PHE A 65 -4.10 5.90 -13.72
N PHE A 66 -4.16 5.93 -12.41
CA PHE A 66 -5.41 6.15 -11.69
C PHE A 66 -6.08 7.47 -12.07
N ASP A 67 -7.41 7.46 -12.20
CA ASP A 67 -8.20 8.67 -12.45
C ASP A 67 -8.59 9.34 -11.13
N GLY A 68 -7.88 10.39 -10.78
CA GLY A 68 -8.07 11.13 -9.54
C GLY A 68 -7.88 10.25 -8.29
N GLY A 69 -8.85 10.26 -7.39
CA GLY A 69 -8.85 9.47 -6.15
C GLY A 69 -9.35 8.03 -6.30
N HIS A 70 -9.74 7.63 -7.51
CA HIS A 70 -10.23 6.27 -7.76
C HIS A 70 -9.08 5.26 -7.79
N THR A 71 -9.32 4.08 -7.26
CA THR A 71 -8.36 2.96 -7.26
C THR A 71 -8.67 1.92 -8.33
N ASP A 72 -9.86 1.99 -8.94
CA ASP A 72 -10.43 1.06 -9.92
C ASP A 72 -10.74 1.70 -11.28
N LYS A 73 -10.54 3.03 -11.41
CA LYS A 73 -10.70 3.77 -12.66
C LYS A 73 -9.38 4.34 -13.12
N PHE A 74 -9.17 4.28 -14.42
CA PHE A 74 -7.90 4.65 -15.02
C PHE A 74 -8.06 5.73 -16.09
N LYS A 75 -7.04 6.57 -16.24
CA LYS A 75 -6.87 7.53 -17.34
C LYS A 75 -5.69 7.10 -18.22
N PRO A 76 -5.74 7.32 -19.54
CA PRO A 76 -4.63 6.98 -20.42
C PRO A 76 -3.47 7.97 -20.20
N LEU A 77 -2.22 7.45 -20.20
CA LEU A 77 -0.98 8.24 -20.26
C LEU A 77 -0.23 7.98 -21.57
N LEU A 78 0.65 6.98 -21.61
CA LEU A 78 1.39 6.63 -22.83
C LEU A 78 0.55 5.84 -23.83
N THR A 79 -0.63 5.38 -23.46
CA THR A 79 -1.66 4.87 -24.39
C THR A 79 -2.62 5.98 -24.79
N THR A 80 -3.31 5.84 -25.93
CA THR A 80 -4.31 6.83 -26.40
C THR A 80 -5.66 6.68 -25.73
N GLU A 81 -5.99 5.47 -25.27
CA GLU A 81 -7.23 5.13 -24.57
C GLU A 81 -6.99 4.02 -23.56
N VAL A 82 -7.89 3.87 -22.61
CA VAL A 82 -7.90 2.76 -21.66
C VAL A 82 -8.59 1.56 -22.31
N PRO A 83 -7.94 0.38 -22.44
CA PRO A 83 -8.57 -0.80 -23.01
C PRO A 83 -9.71 -1.29 -22.13
N SER A 84 -10.79 -1.76 -22.78
CA SER A 84 -11.95 -2.36 -22.15
C SER A 84 -12.55 -3.47 -23.04
N LEU A 85 -13.49 -4.23 -22.48
CA LEU A 85 -14.27 -5.19 -23.27
C LEU A 85 -15.11 -4.47 -24.35
N GLU A 86 -15.64 -3.28 -24.04
CA GLU A 86 -16.53 -2.52 -24.92
C GLU A 86 -15.79 -1.98 -26.16
N ASN A 87 -14.54 -1.47 -26.00
CA ASN A 87 -13.76 -0.97 -27.14
C ASN A 87 -12.90 -2.05 -27.82
N GLY A 88 -13.01 -3.32 -27.36
CA GLY A 88 -12.25 -4.45 -27.89
C GLY A 88 -10.75 -4.45 -27.51
N GLY A 89 -10.33 -3.52 -26.66
CA GLY A 89 -8.96 -3.47 -26.14
C GLY A 89 -8.66 -4.60 -25.16
N ILE A 90 -9.70 -5.20 -24.55
CA ILE A 90 -9.61 -6.43 -23.77
C ILE A 90 -10.40 -7.51 -24.52
N SER A 91 -9.80 -8.69 -24.73
CA SER A 91 -10.49 -9.83 -25.36
C SER A 91 -11.62 -10.37 -24.47
N ALA A 92 -12.63 -10.99 -25.09
CA ALA A 92 -13.80 -11.52 -24.38
C ALA A 92 -13.46 -12.58 -23.32
N ASP A 93 -12.34 -13.27 -23.47
CA ASP A 93 -11.82 -14.24 -22.49
C ASP A 93 -10.92 -13.61 -21.43
N GLY A 94 -10.73 -12.28 -21.46
CA GLY A 94 -9.92 -11.54 -20.50
C GLY A 94 -8.41 -11.82 -20.52
N LYS A 95 -7.90 -12.46 -21.58
CA LYS A 95 -6.50 -12.91 -21.67
C LYS A 95 -5.62 -12.07 -22.57
N THR A 96 -6.19 -11.18 -23.39
CA THR A 96 -5.43 -10.32 -24.29
C THR A 96 -5.79 -8.87 -24.03
N TYR A 97 -4.77 -8.03 -23.81
CA TYR A 97 -4.90 -6.60 -23.62
C TYR A 97 -4.12 -5.87 -24.70
N THR A 98 -4.78 -4.98 -25.45
CA THR A 98 -4.21 -4.22 -26.56
C THR A 98 -4.20 -2.74 -26.22
N PHE A 99 -3.04 -2.12 -26.31
CA PHE A 99 -2.80 -0.70 -26.04
C PHE A 99 -2.28 0.00 -27.29
N THR A 100 -2.94 1.06 -27.75
CA THR A 100 -2.42 1.92 -28.83
C THR A 100 -1.51 2.98 -28.23
N ILE A 101 -0.23 2.97 -28.62
CA ILE A 101 0.80 3.83 -28.02
C ILE A 101 0.72 5.24 -28.61
N ARG A 102 0.80 6.25 -27.74
CA ARG A 102 0.79 7.67 -28.06
C ARG A 102 2.01 8.04 -28.91
N LYS A 103 1.78 8.71 -30.05
CA LYS A 103 2.85 9.20 -30.93
C LYS A 103 3.36 10.57 -30.47
N GLY A 104 4.63 10.85 -30.78
CA GLY A 104 5.25 12.16 -30.52
C GLY A 104 5.69 12.38 -29.08
N VAL A 105 5.64 11.36 -28.22
CA VAL A 105 6.22 11.41 -26.88
C VAL A 105 7.74 11.27 -26.97
N THR A 106 8.47 12.10 -26.23
CA THR A 106 9.94 12.06 -26.16
C THR A 106 10.40 11.78 -24.72
N PHE A 107 11.46 10.99 -24.59
CA PHE A 107 12.17 10.84 -23.33
C PHE A 107 12.97 12.12 -22.99
N HIS A 108 13.38 12.27 -21.75
CA HIS A 108 14.11 13.46 -21.25
C HIS A 108 15.41 13.74 -22.01
N GLU A 109 16.06 12.69 -22.53
CA GLU A 109 17.30 12.80 -23.31
C GLU A 109 17.06 12.80 -24.83
N GLY A 110 15.80 12.95 -25.29
CA GLY A 110 15.44 13.24 -26.68
C GLY A 110 15.07 12.04 -27.55
N GLN A 111 15.17 10.80 -27.07
CA GLN A 111 14.69 9.63 -27.81
C GLN A 111 13.16 9.70 -27.96
N THR A 112 12.64 9.23 -29.10
CA THR A 112 11.19 9.13 -29.33
C THR A 112 10.67 7.81 -28.81
N LEU A 113 9.57 7.84 -28.05
CA LEU A 113 8.87 6.64 -27.56
C LEU A 113 8.35 5.80 -28.73
N THR A 114 8.61 4.50 -28.67
CA THR A 114 8.10 3.49 -29.59
C THR A 114 7.39 2.35 -28.86
N PRO A 115 6.53 1.55 -29.52
CA PRO A 115 5.96 0.33 -28.92
C PRO A 115 7.04 -0.67 -28.47
N GLU A 116 8.18 -0.71 -29.13
CA GLU A 116 9.32 -1.56 -28.77
C GLU A 116 9.95 -1.16 -27.43
N ASP A 117 9.93 0.11 -27.07
CA ASP A 117 10.38 0.58 -25.75
C ASP A 117 9.48 0.04 -24.65
N VAL A 118 8.17 0.00 -24.90
CA VAL A 118 7.20 -0.60 -23.96
C VAL A 118 7.49 -2.08 -23.77
N VAL A 119 7.55 -2.85 -24.88
CA VAL A 119 7.85 -4.29 -24.84
C VAL A 119 9.17 -4.56 -24.11
N TYR A 120 10.19 -3.80 -24.44
CA TYR A 120 11.49 -3.90 -23.78
C TYR A 120 11.41 -3.67 -22.28
N SER A 121 10.69 -2.62 -21.85
CA SER A 121 10.58 -2.25 -20.42
C SER A 121 9.99 -3.38 -19.60
N PHE A 122 8.89 -3.97 -20.05
CA PHE A 122 8.24 -5.09 -19.36
C PHE A 122 9.11 -6.34 -19.33
N LYS A 123 9.70 -6.72 -20.48
CA LYS A 123 10.59 -7.90 -20.56
C LYS A 123 11.84 -7.71 -19.68
N ARG A 124 12.51 -6.56 -19.79
CA ARG A 124 13.70 -6.24 -18.99
C ARG A 124 13.42 -6.33 -17.49
N ASN A 125 12.31 -5.77 -17.05
CA ASN A 125 11.96 -5.76 -15.65
C ASN A 125 11.68 -7.16 -15.13
N MET A 126 10.89 -7.98 -15.84
CA MET A 126 10.61 -9.36 -15.47
C MET A 126 11.85 -10.26 -15.54
N ILE A 127 12.73 -10.07 -16.53
CA ILE A 127 14.00 -10.82 -16.60
C ILE A 127 14.90 -10.49 -15.42
N ALA A 128 14.98 -9.22 -15.02
CA ALA A 128 15.82 -8.82 -13.89
C ALA A 128 15.34 -9.45 -12.57
N ASP A 129 14.05 -9.47 -12.29
CA ASP A 129 13.41 -10.11 -11.13
C ASP A 129 14.29 -10.17 -9.86
N PRO A 130 14.70 -9.03 -9.27
CA PRO A 130 15.55 -9.03 -8.09
C PRO A 130 14.82 -9.58 -6.86
N ASP A 131 15.53 -10.29 -6.00
CA ASP A 131 14.99 -10.84 -4.76
C ASP A 131 14.35 -9.74 -3.89
N GLY A 132 13.08 -9.96 -3.52
CA GLY A 132 12.29 -8.99 -2.74
C GLY A 132 11.90 -7.74 -3.52
N GLY A 133 11.97 -7.77 -4.85
CA GLY A 133 11.47 -6.74 -5.75
C GLY A 133 9.99 -6.90 -6.10
N PRO A 134 9.42 -5.97 -6.90
CA PRO A 134 8.00 -5.94 -7.24
C PRO A 134 7.62 -6.80 -8.46
N MET A 135 8.58 -7.52 -9.08
CA MET A 135 8.35 -8.18 -10.37
C MET A 135 7.39 -9.36 -10.31
N TRP A 136 7.19 -9.94 -9.13
CA TRP A 136 6.23 -11.02 -8.91
C TRP A 136 4.82 -10.69 -9.46
N MET A 137 4.37 -9.42 -9.36
CA MET A 137 3.06 -9.00 -9.86
C MET A 137 2.92 -9.17 -11.37
N LEU A 138 3.93 -8.71 -12.13
CA LEU A 138 3.95 -8.85 -13.59
C LEU A 138 4.18 -10.31 -14.02
N LEU A 139 5.08 -11.00 -13.34
CA LEU A 139 5.40 -12.41 -13.62
C LEU A 139 4.18 -13.30 -13.40
N GLU A 140 3.47 -13.15 -12.29
CA GLU A 140 2.26 -13.91 -12.01
C GLU A 140 1.18 -13.67 -13.07
N ALA A 141 0.88 -12.39 -13.36
CA ALA A 141 -0.14 -12.04 -14.34
C ALA A 141 0.19 -12.52 -15.76
N LEU A 142 1.46 -12.42 -16.18
CA LEU A 142 1.88 -12.63 -17.57
C LEU A 142 2.48 -14.02 -17.85
N THR A 143 2.96 -14.73 -16.83
CA THR A 143 3.58 -16.05 -17.02
C THR A 143 2.93 -17.16 -16.20
N GLY A 144 2.13 -16.81 -15.19
CA GLY A 144 1.57 -17.74 -14.21
C GLY A 144 2.57 -18.15 -13.12
N GLU A 145 3.75 -17.53 -13.07
CA GLU A 145 4.80 -17.80 -12.09
C GLU A 145 5.07 -16.55 -11.25
N GLY A 146 5.22 -16.67 -9.94
CA GLY A 146 5.51 -15.54 -9.06
C GLY A 146 6.98 -15.10 -9.04
N SER A 147 7.87 -15.81 -9.73
CA SER A 147 9.30 -15.50 -9.86
C SER A 147 9.89 -16.18 -11.08
N THR A 148 11.01 -15.68 -11.57
CA THR A 148 11.83 -16.35 -12.58
C THR A 148 12.63 -17.54 -12.02
N ARG A 149 12.68 -17.66 -10.69
CA ARG A 149 13.49 -18.68 -9.96
C ARG A 149 12.62 -19.58 -9.10
N ASP A 150 13.04 -20.84 -9.01
CA ASP A 150 12.45 -21.82 -8.09
C ASP A 150 12.87 -21.55 -6.62
N LYS A 151 12.36 -22.37 -5.70
CA LYS A 151 12.68 -22.29 -4.26
C LYS A 151 14.18 -22.48 -3.93
N ASP A 152 14.95 -23.07 -4.84
CA ASP A 152 16.38 -23.30 -4.69
C ASP A 152 17.21 -22.18 -5.36
N GLY A 153 16.55 -21.12 -5.86
CA GLY A 153 17.15 -19.96 -6.52
C GLY A 153 17.60 -20.22 -7.96
N LYS A 154 17.20 -21.34 -8.57
CA LYS A 154 17.54 -21.67 -9.95
C LYS A 154 16.49 -21.14 -10.91
N ILE A 155 16.94 -20.63 -12.06
CA ILE A 155 16.02 -20.15 -13.11
C ILE A 155 15.09 -21.31 -13.53
N ILE A 156 13.79 -21.02 -13.55
CA ILE A 156 12.75 -21.99 -13.95
C ILE A 156 12.91 -22.27 -15.44
N PRO A 157 13.01 -23.54 -15.86
CA PRO A 157 13.15 -23.90 -17.28
C PRO A 157 12.00 -23.32 -18.13
N GLY A 158 12.34 -22.62 -19.22
CA GLY A 158 11.37 -22.02 -20.16
C GLY A 158 10.75 -20.71 -19.70
N ILE A 159 11.11 -20.15 -18.53
CA ILE A 159 10.53 -18.90 -18.05
C ILE A 159 10.90 -17.70 -18.94
N MET A 160 12.13 -17.65 -19.44
CA MET A 160 12.58 -16.57 -20.33
C MET A 160 11.81 -16.55 -21.65
N GLU A 161 11.50 -17.74 -22.20
CA GLU A 161 10.65 -17.89 -23.38
C GLU A 161 9.18 -17.52 -23.10
N LYS A 162 8.65 -17.79 -21.89
CA LYS A 162 7.33 -17.31 -21.47
C LYS A 162 7.32 -15.78 -21.45
N ILE A 163 8.32 -15.15 -20.83
CA ILE A 163 8.47 -13.69 -20.77
C ILE A 163 8.57 -13.09 -22.18
N ASP A 164 9.33 -13.72 -23.07
CA ASP A 164 9.47 -13.20 -24.44
C ASP A 164 8.16 -13.21 -25.23
N LYS A 165 7.29 -14.17 -24.99
CA LYS A 165 6.01 -14.34 -25.69
C LYS A 165 4.84 -13.58 -25.07
N CYS A 166 4.94 -13.13 -23.82
CA CYS A 166 3.80 -12.55 -23.11
C CYS A 166 3.49 -11.10 -23.50
N VAL A 167 4.41 -10.41 -24.19
CA VAL A 167 4.19 -9.04 -24.67
C VAL A 167 4.89 -8.82 -26.02
N GLU A 168 4.15 -8.24 -26.98
CA GLU A 168 4.66 -7.97 -28.34
C GLU A 168 4.21 -6.59 -28.85
N ALA A 169 4.99 -6.04 -29.81
CA ALA A 169 4.63 -4.83 -30.54
C ALA A 169 4.10 -5.20 -31.93
N LYS A 170 2.98 -4.57 -32.34
CA LYS A 170 2.39 -4.75 -33.66
C LYS A 170 1.92 -3.40 -34.24
N GLY A 171 2.70 -2.83 -35.12
CA GLY A 171 2.44 -1.48 -35.62
C GLY A 171 2.60 -0.44 -34.51
N ASP A 172 1.56 0.31 -34.22
CA ASP A 172 1.51 1.28 -33.10
C ASP A 172 0.88 0.72 -31.82
N GLN A 173 0.66 -0.60 -31.76
CA GLN A 173 0.05 -1.28 -30.64
C GLN A 173 1.07 -2.12 -29.88
N VAL A 174 0.81 -2.26 -28.57
CA VAL A 174 1.42 -3.25 -27.69
C VAL A 174 0.34 -4.20 -27.20
N ILE A 175 0.61 -5.49 -27.30
CA ILE A 175 -0.33 -6.56 -26.97
C ILE A 175 0.27 -7.41 -25.86
N PHE A 176 -0.47 -7.53 -24.76
CA PHE A 176 -0.14 -8.43 -23.64
C PHE A 176 -0.98 -9.69 -23.72
N HIS A 177 -0.36 -10.84 -23.53
CA HIS A 177 -0.97 -12.16 -23.53
C HIS A 177 -0.84 -12.79 -22.14
N LEU A 178 -1.96 -13.01 -21.48
CA LEU A 178 -2.04 -13.59 -20.16
C LEU A 178 -2.40 -15.09 -20.26
N PRO A 179 -1.82 -15.98 -19.46
CA PRO A 179 -2.18 -17.39 -19.46
C PRO A 179 -3.61 -17.61 -18.94
N ASN A 180 -4.06 -16.77 -17.99
CA ASN A 180 -5.39 -16.80 -17.40
C ASN A 180 -5.97 -15.38 -17.32
N PRO A 181 -7.31 -15.20 -17.24
CA PRO A 181 -7.90 -13.90 -16.90
C PRO A 181 -7.30 -13.39 -15.59
N TYR A 182 -6.96 -12.10 -15.55
CA TYR A 182 -6.36 -11.49 -14.37
C TYR A 182 -6.88 -10.05 -14.20
N PRO A 183 -8.07 -9.84 -13.62
CA PRO A 183 -8.69 -8.52 -13.47
C PRO A 183 -7.81 -7.44 -12.84
N PRO A 184 -6.91 -7.73 -11.86
CA PRO A 184 -6.02 -6.72 -11.30
C PRO A 184 -4.96 -6.18 -12.27
N PHE A 185 -4.80 -6.76 -13.46
CA PHE A 185 -3.71 -6.42 -14.40
C PHE A 185 -3.63 -4.93 -14.72
N MET A 186 -4.77 -4.25 -14.88
CA MET A 186 -4.81 -2.81 -15.13
C MET A 186 -4.21 -2.01 -13.94
N GLY A 187 -4.50 -2.42 -12.71
CA GLY A 187 -3.91 -1.83 -11.51
C GLY A 187 -2.39 -2.06 -11.41
N ILE A 188 -1.93 -3.24 -11.80
CA ILE A 188 -0.49 -3.57 -11.87
C ILE A 188 0.20 -2.72 -12.94
N LEU A 189 -0.45 -2.46 -14.08
CA LEU A 189 0.09 -1.57 -15.12
C LEU A 189 0.19 -0.10 -14.68
N ALA A 190 -0.55 0.33 -13.66
CA ALA A 190 -0.44 1.66 -13.06
C ALA A 190 0.64 1.74 -11.96
N TYR A 191 1.20 0.62 -11.53
CA TYR A 191 2.22 0.58 -10.49
C TYR A 191 3.57 1.15 -10.96
N SER A 192 4.38 1.64 -10.02
CA SER A 192 5.65 2.32 -10.31
C SER A 192 6.72 1.46 -10.99
N SER A 193 6.59 0.14 -10.94
CA SER A 193 7.48 -0.78 -11.64
C SER A 193 7.05 -1.09 -13.09
N SER A 194 5.83 -0.69 -13.49
CA SER A 194 5.28 -0.88 -14.84
C SER A 194 5.50 0.33 -15.75
N VAL A 195 6.44 1.18 -15.41
CA VAL A 195 6.78 2.38 -16.19
C VAL A 195 7.62 2.05 -17.41
N VAL A 196 7.56 2.93 -18.41
CA VAL A 196 8.24 2.74 -19.70
C VAL A 196 9.58 3.47 -19.72
N MET A 197 10.60 2.78 -20.24
CA MET A 197 11.98 3.23 -20.39
C MET A 197 12.42 3.18 -21.86
N SER A 198 13.34 4.05 -22.27
CA SER A 198 13.97 3.96 -23.59
C SER A 198 14.91 2.75 -23.65
N LYS A 199 14.66 1.84 -24.58
CA LYS A 199 15.52 0.67 -24.83
C LYS A 199 16.94 1.10 -25.18
N GLU A 200 17.08 2.04 -26.10
CA GLU A 200 18.38 2.55 -26.55
C GLU A 200 19.21 3.08 -25.37
N TRP A 201 18.59 3.92 -24.56
CA TRP A 201 19.25 4.51 -23.39
C TRP A 201 19.59 3.45 -22.33
N CYS A 202 18.68 2.53 -22.03
CA CYS A 202 18.92 1.46 -21.06
C CYS A 202 20.10 0.57 -21.46
N VAL A 203 20.15 0.15 -22.72
CA VAL A 203 21.25 -0.68 -23.26
C VAL A 203 22.59 0.08 -23.18
N ALA A 204 22.59 1.36 -23.56
CA ALA A 204 23.79 2.20 -23.46
C ALA A 204 24.30 2.37 -22.02
N ASN A 205 23.42 2.21 -21.01
CA ASN A 205 23.76 2.29 -19.59
C ASN A 205 23.89 0.92 -18.91
N GLY A 206 24.12 -0.17 -19.67
CA GLY A 206 24.48 -1.48 -19.14
C GLY A 206 23.30 -2.38 -18.76
N CYS A 207 22.07 -2.04 -19.15
CA CYS A 207 20.94 -2.94 -19.01
C CYS A 207 20.95 -4.06 -20.06
N TRP A 208 20.04 -5.03 -19.89
CA TRP A 208 19.82 -6.10 -20.86
C TRP A 208 19.63 -5.56 -22.28
N ASP A 209 20.27 -6.20 -23.26
CA ASP A 209 20.28 -5.74 -24.66
C ASP A 209 19.06 -6.18 -25.50
N GLY A 210 18.16 -6.97 -24.90
CA GLY A 210 16.97 -7.52 -25.57
C GLY A 210 17.16 -8.93 -26.13
N SER A 211 18.33 -9.56 -25.96
CA SER A 211 18.62 -10.91 -26.46
C SER A 211 18.32 -11.98 -25.42
N LEU A 212 17.45 -12.96 -25.75
CA LEU A 212 17.19 -14.11 -24.88
C LEU A 212 18.45 -14.92 -24.56
N ALA A 213 19.40 -14.96 -25.48
CA ALA A 213 20.64 -15.75 -25.32
C ALA A 213 21.50 -15.31 -24.13
N ASN A 214 21.30 -14.10 -23.62
CA ASN A 214 22.03 -13.57 -22.46
C ASN A 214 21.15 -13.14 -21.29
N ALA A 215 19.84 -13.39 -21.36
CA ALA A 215 18.86 -12.96 -20.34
C ALA A 215 19.24 -13.41 -18.92
N ASP A 216 19.73 -14.63 -18.77
CA ASP A 216 20.15 -15.19 -17.48
C ASP A 216 21.23 -14.35 -16.78
N LYS A 217 22.07 -13.64 -17.54
CA LYS A 217 23.14 -12.80 -16.97
C LYS A 217 22.62 -11.55 -16.25
N PHE A 218 21.40 -11.14 -16.59
CA PHE A 218 20.75 -9.94 -16.03
C PHE A 218 19.74 -10.29 -14.93
N ASN A 219 19.54 -11.58 -14.67
CA ASN A 219 18.62 -12.05 -13.63
C ASN A 219 19.21 -11.83 -12.23
N ASN A 220 18.37 -11.39 -11.31
CA ASN A 220 18.66 -11.18 -9.88
C ASN A 220 19.95 -10.36 -9.64
N PRO A 221 20.04 -9.11 -10.10
CA PRO A 221 21.20 -8.28 -9.86
C PRO A 221 21.43 -8.09 -8.36
N ALA A 222 22.70 -8.14 -7.95
CA ALA A 222 23.04 -7.92 -6.55
C ALA A 222 22.58 -6.53 -6.08
N PRO A 223 22.04 -6.40 -4.86
CA PRO A 223 21.57 -5.12 -4.34
C PRO A 223 22.62 -4.01 -4.43
N GLY A 224 22.25 -2.87 -5.01
CA GLY A 224 23.12 -1.72 -5.20
C GLY A 224 24.03 -1.81 -6.44
N HIS A 225 23.87 -2.85 -7.26
CA HIS A 225 24.60 -3.03 -8.53
C HIS A 225 23.68 -2.95 -9.75
N GLU A 226 22.42 -2.59 -9.54
CA GLU A 226 21.49 -2.35 -10.63
C GLU A 226 21.95 -1.15 -11.51
N PRO A 227 21.93 -1.26 -12.86
CA PRO A 227 22.45 -0.23 -13.75
C PRO A 227 21.79 1.13 -13.58
N LEU A 228 20.48 1.16 -13.29
CA LEU A 228 19.69 2.39 -13.18
C LEU A 228 19.55 2.91 -11.75
N GLN A 229 20.37 2.46 -10.81
CA GLN A 229 20.25 2.85 -9.39
C GLN A 229 20.19 4.37 -9.18
N LYS A 230 21.04 5.12 -9.90
CA LYS A 230 21.24 6.56 -9.68
C LYS A 230 20.99 7.43 -10.91
N ILE A 231 20.51 6.84 -11.98
CA ILE A 231 20.23 7.53 -13.24
C ILE A 231 18.82 7.20 -13.71
N ALA A 232 18.20 8.12 -14.44
CA ALA A 232 16.85 7.95 -14.92
C ALA A 232 16.62 8.77 -16.20
N ASN A 233 15.89 8.19 -17.17
CA ASN A 233 15.48 8.84 -18.41
C ASN A 233 14.03 8.41 -18.71
N GLY A 234 13.08 9.19 -18.27
CA GLY A 234 11.64 8.95 -18.43
C GLY A 234 10.98 9.89 -19.41
N THR A 235 9.66 9.87 -19.45
CA THR A 235 8.82 10.69 -20.34
C THR A 235 8.00 11.73 -19.60
N ASN A 236 7.96 11.69 -18.26
CA ASN A 236 7.05 12.52 -17.46
C ASN A 236 7.49 14.00 -17.38
N ALA A 237 6.65 14.83 -16.80
CA ALA A 237 6.80 16.28 -16.69
C ALA A 237 8.02 16.75 -15.90
N TYR A 238 8.67 15.85 -15.16
CA TYR A 238 9.89 16.17 -14.41
C TYR A 238 11.01 15.16 -14.67
N LYS A 239 12.24 15.67 -14.72
CA LYS A 239 13.47 14.89 -14.77
C LYS A 239 14.29 15.09 -13.51
N MET A 240 15.17 14.16 -13.20
CA MET A 240 16.11 14.29 -12.12
C MET A 240 17.14 15.38 -12.46
N LYS A 241 17.24 16.42 -11.61
CA LYS A 241 18.29 17.41 -11.67
C LYS A 241 19.51 16.98 -10.86
N SER A 242 19.28 16.52 -9.62
CA SER A 242 20.33 16.02 -8.74
C SER A 242 19.78 15.12 -7.64
N TRP A 243 20.61 14.20 -7.18
CA TRP A 243 20.37 13.39 -6.00
C TRP A 243 21.60 13.41 -5.10
N GLU A 244 21.44 13.99 -3.91
CA GLU A 244 22.41 13.97 -2.83
C GLU A 244 21.88 13.03 -1.73
N PRO A 245 22.40 11.79 -1.59
CA PRO A 245 21.91 10.81 -0.60
C PRO A 245 21.87 11.39 0.82
N ASN A 246 20.80 11.10 1.55
CA ASN A 246 20.55 11.60 2.92
C ASN A 246 20.50 13.13 3.06
N LYS A 247 20.34 13.87 1.98
CA LYS A 247 20.23 15.32 1.99
C LYS A 247 19.02 15.80 1.20
N GLN A 248 19.01 15.56 -0.11
CA GLN A 248 17.89 15.98 -0.96
C GLN A 248 17.87 15.28 -2.31
N PHE A 249 16.68 15.26 -2.92
CA PHE A 249 16.45 14.96 -4.32
C PHE A 249 15.80 16.17 -4.98
N VAL A 250 16.28 16.57 -6.14
CA VAL A 250 15.78 17.74 -6.88
C VAL A 250 15.27 17.32 -8.23
N PHE A 251 14.01 17.62 -8.47
CA PHE A 251 13.36 17.53 -9.77
C PHE A 251 13.47 18.87 -10.51
N GLU A 252 13.65 18.80 -11.82
CA GLU A 252 13.56 19.92 -12.74
C GLU A 252 12.47 19.66 -13.77
N ARG A 253 11.63 20.65 -14.07
CA ARG A 253 10.56 20.55 -15.04
C ARG A 253 11.12 20.23 -16.43
N PHE A 254 10.48 19.30 -17.11
CA PHE A 254 10.75 18.98 -18.51
C PHE A 254 9.78 19.76 -19.41
N ASP A 255 10.28 20.83 -20.04
CA ASP A 255 9.45 21.71 -20.88
C ASP A 255 8.97 21.04 -22.19
N GLY A 256 9.62 19.92 -22.59
CA GLY A 256 9.24 19.07 -23.73
C GLY A 256 8.16 18.04 -23.41
N TYR A 257 7.54 18.08 -22.25
CA TYR A 257 6.50 17.12 -21.86
C TYR A 257 5.30 17.18 -22.81
N TRP A 258 4.87 16.04 -23.31
CA TRP A 258 3.78 15.92 -24.30
C TRP A 258 2.43 16.49 -23.81
N GLY A 259 2.16 16.45 -22.52
CA GLY A 259 0.96 17.00 -21.88
C GLY A 259 1.06 18.52 -21.57
N GLY A 260 2.14 19.18 -21.96
CA GLY A 260 2.46 20.57 -21.67
C GLY A 260 3.23 20.74 -20.36
N PRO A 261 3.87 21.90 -20.17
CA PRO A 261 4.76 22.12 -19.04
C PRO A 261 3.99 22.20 -17.71
N ALA A 262 4.50 21.54 -16.67
CA ALA A 262 3.99 21.64 -15.31
C ALA A 262 4.12 23.10 -14.77
N LYS A 263 3.32 23.44 -13.75
CA LYS A 263 3.34 24.81 -13.17
C LYS A 263 4.56 25.07 -12.32
N ILE A 264 4.96 24.10 -11.49
CA ILE A 264 6.15 24.18 -10.65
C ILE A 264 7.40 23.92 -11.51
N LYS A 265 8.41 24.79 -11.44
CA LYS A 265 9.67 24.61 -12.17
C LYS A 265 10.63 23.66 -11.48
N THR A 266 10.66 23.68 -10.17
CA THR A 266 11.58 22.88 -9.35
C THR A 266 10.82 22.25 -8.19
N ALA A 267 11.00 20.95 -7.96
CA ALA A 267 10.53 20.31 -6.74
C ALA A 267 11.72 19.73 -5.97
N ILE A 268 11.78 20.02 -4.67
CA ILE A 268 12.87 19.63 -3.78
C ILE A 268 12.32 18.74 -2.69
N ILE A 269 12.75 17.50 -2.66
CA ILE A 269 12.46 16.59 -1.58
C ILE A 269 13.64 16.58 -0.63
N LYS A 270 13.49 17.18 0.56
CA LYS A 270 14.54 17.29 1.57
C LYS A 270 14.46 16.16 2.58
N TYR A 271 15.60 15.53 2.85
CA TYR A 271 15.71 14.60 3.96
C TYR A 271 15.91 15.39 5.26
N VAL A 272 14.93 15.32 6.15
CA VAL A 272 14.94 16.00 7.46
C VAL A 272 14.39 15.04 8.50
N LYS A 273 15.27 14.41 9.27
CA LYS A 273 14.92 13.36 10.21
C LYS A 273 14.09 13.88 11.39
N GLU A 274 14.52 15.02 11.97
CA GLU A 274 13.96 15.52 13.22
C GLU A 274 12.60 16.19 13.00
N TRP A 275 11.58 15.76 13.76
CA TRP A 275 10.22 16.33 13.70
C TRP A 275 10.20 17.84 13.97
N SER A 276 10.90 18.30 15.02
CA SER A 276 10.94 19.72 15.37
C SER A 276 11.41 20.62 14.22
N THR A 277 12.37 20.15 13.42
CA THR A 277 12.84 20.86 12.23
C THR A 277 11.80 20.85 11.12
N ARG A 278 11.20 19.69 10.81
CA ARG A 278 10.12 19.60 9.82
C ARG A 278 8.95 20.52 10.19
N LYS A 279 8.56 20.52 11.46
CA LYS A 279 7.51 21.38 12.00
C LYS A 279 7.81 22.86 11.76
N LEU A 280 9.02 23.34 12.12
CA LEU A 280 9.43 24.72 11.92
C LEU A 280 9.45 25.09 10.43
N MET A 281 9.91 24.20 9.56
CA MET A 281 9.88 24.43 8.11
C MET A 281 8.44 24.62 7.59
N LEU A 282 7.49 23.79 8.06
CA LEU A 282 6.08 23.94 7.70
C LEU A 282 5.50 25.26 8.24
N GLN A 283 5.74 25.59 9.51
CA GLN A 283 5.26 26.81 10.14
C GLN A 283 5.74 28.07 9.43
N ASN A 284 7.04 28.11 9.07
CA ASN A 284 7.65 29.26 8.41
C ASN A 284 7.40 29.30 6.89
N GLY A 285 6.79 28.26 6.30
CA GLY A 285 6.64 28.14 4.86
C GLY A 285 7.94 27.87 4.10
N ASP A 286 8.96 27.31 4.77
CA ASP A 286 10.22 26.85 4.16
C ASP A 286 10.05 25.46 3.53
N ALA A 287 8.98 24.75 3.92
CA ALA A 287 8.43 23.58 3.26
C ALA A 287 6.94 23.79 2.97
N ASP A 288 6.51 23.38 1.80
CA ASP A 288 5.11 23.40 1.38
C ASP A 288 4.32 22.24 1.97
N ARG A 289 5.04 21.15 2.27
CA ARG A 289 4.55 19.93 2.91
C ARG A 289 5.64 19.31 3.77
N VAL A 290 5.23 18.60 4.82
CA VAL A 290 6.12 17.75 5.61
C VAL A 290 5.44 16.40 5.90
N THR A 291 6.22 15.34 6.13
CA THR A 291 5.69 14.11 6.71
C THR A 291 5.32 14.36 8.17
N VAL A 292 4.07 14.05 8.51
CA VAL A 292 3.51 14.19 9.87
C VAL A 292 3.20 12.79 10.40
N ASP A 293 3.84 12.41 11.50
CA ASP A 293 3.54 11.16 12.17
C ASP A 293 2.30 11.32 13.08
N ASN A 294 1.51 10.27 13.27
CA ASN A 294 0.23 10.31 13.97
C ASN A 294 0.25 11.04 15.34
N PRO A 295 1.24 10.85 16.23
CA PRO A 295 1.27 11.56 17.50
C PRO A 295 1.32 13.09 17.38
N TYR A 296 1.78 13.62 16.24
CA TYR A 296 1.92 15.05 15.99
C TYR A 296 0.74 15.67 15.22
N VAL A 297 -0.21 14.87 14.79
CA VAL A 297 -1.39 15.34 14.02
C VAL A 297 -2.20 16.39 14.79
N PRO A 298 -2.51 16.24 16.09
CA PRO A 298 -3.25 17.27 16.83
C PRO A 298 -2.51 18.62 16.87
N GLU A 299 -1.20 18.60 17.03
CA GLU A 299 -0.36 19.80 17.04
C GLU A 299 -0.39 20.51 15.68
N VAL A 300 -0.29 19.76 14.57
CA VAL A 300 -0.30 20.31 13.22
C VAL A 300 -1.69 20.82 12.84
N LYS A 301 -2.77 20.13 13.23
CA LYS A 301 -4.14 20.59 13.02
C LYS A 301 -4.45 21.93 13.72
N ALA A 302 -3.75 22.27 14.80
CA ALA A 302 -3.86 23.56 15.48
C ALA A 302 -3.16 24.72 14.75
N MET A 303 -2.33 24.46 13.74
CA MET A 303 -1.61 25.48 12.98
C MET A 303 -2.53 26.16 11.98
N LYS A 304 -2.30 27.47 11.74
CA LYS A 304 -3.02 28.26 10.74
C LYS A 304 -2.31 28.21 9.38
N GLY A 305 -3.08 28.41 8.31
CA GLY A 305 -2.56 28.48 6.95
C GLY A 305 -2.17 27.12 6.38
N LEU A 306 -2.88 26.08 6.79
CA LEU A 306 -2.72 24.71 6.30
C LEU A 306 -4.04 24.16 5.77
N THR A 307 -3.93 23.32 4.75
CA THR A 307 -5.00 22.45 4.24
C THR A 307 -4.68 21.01 4.60
N PHE A 308 -5.68 20.27 5.04
CA PHE A 308 -5.54 18.89 5.49
C PHE A 308 -6.30 17.92 4.60
N TYR A 309 -5.72 16.75 4.40
CA TYR A 309 -6.35 15.61 3.75
C TYR A 309 -6.20 14.39 4.65
N GLU A 310 -7.31 13.78 5.01
CA GLU A 310 -7.37 12.53 5.76
C GLU A 310 -7.64 11.40 4.77
N ILE A 311 -6.73 10.44 4.68
CA ILE A 311 -6.73 9.44 3.63
C ILE A 311 -6.67 8.06 4.28
N PRO A 312 -7.75 7.26 4.24
CA PRO A 312 -7.67 5.84 4.58
C PRO A 312 -6.66 5.16 3.66
N GLN A 313 -5.64 4.56 4.24
CA GLN A 313 -4.64 3.82 3.45
C GLN A 313 -5.19 2.46 3.04
N LEU A 314 -4.82 1.97 1.86
CA LEU A 314 -5.07 0.59 1.48
C LEU A 314 -4.09 -0.35 2.21
N SER A 315 -4.21 -0.37 3.53
CA SER A 315 -3.44 -1.26 4.40
C SER A 315 -4.26 -1.63 5.63
N VAL A 316 -4.16 -2.86 6.06
CA VAL A 316 -4.88 -3.35 7.24
C VAL A 316 -3.97 -4.21 8.12
N THR A 317 -4.12 -4.06 9.42
CA THR A 317 -3.47 -4.91 10.42
C THR A 317 -4.53 -5.75 11.14
N MET A 318 -4.23 -7.03 11.33
CA MET A 318 -5.08 -7.98 12.05
C MET A 318 -4.26 -8.81 13.04
N ALA A 319 -4.94 -9.41 14.01
CA ALA A 319 -4.38 -10.45 14.85
C ALA A 319 -4.90 -11.81 14.37
N PHE A 320 -3.98 -12.67 13.94
CA PHE A 320 -4.26 -13.94 13.29
C PHE A 320 -4.10 -15.11 14.25
N PHE A 321 -5.06 -16.05 14.23
CA PHE A 321 -5.10 -17.24 15.06
C PHE A 321 -4.39 -18.41 14.39
N CYS A 322 -3.24 -18.86 14.91
CA CYS A 322 -2.58 -20.06 14.40
C CYS A 322 -3.32 -21.32 14.89
N GLN A 323 -3.90 -22.08 13.95
CA GLN A 323 -4.72 -23.25 14.25
C GLN A 323 -3.90 -24.55 14.35
N LYS A 324 -2.60 -24.50 13.99
CA LYS A 324 -1.67 -25.62 14.12
C LYS A 324 -0.30 -25.12 14.56
N ILE A 325 -0.14 -24.92 15.84
CA ILE A 325 1.07 -24.35 16.43
C ILE A 325 2.17 -25.43 16.52
N THR A 326 3.40 -25.08 16.16
CA THR A 326 4.56 -25.97 16.34
C THR A 326 4.88 -26.16 17.83
N PRO A 327 4.83 -27.39 18.39
CA PRO A 327 5.05 -27.59 19.83
C PRO A 327 6.53 -27.68 20.21
N THR A 328 7.39 -28.19 19.33
CA THR A 328 8.78 -28.48 19.65
C THR A 328 9.59 -27.21 19.91
N GLY A 329 10.13 -27.07 21.11
CA GLY A 329 10.96 -25.95 21.50
C GLY A 329 10.22 -24.60 21.51
N ASN A 330 8.88 -24.60 21.67
CA ASN A 330 8.06 -23.42 21.59
C ASN A 330 7.66 -22.89 22.98
N PRO A 331 8.31 -21.85 23.48
CA PRO A 331 7.96 -21.28 24.79
C PRO A 331 6.61 -20.54 24.79
N ASN A 332 6.04 -20.24 23.62
CA ASN A 332 4.83 -19.42 23.53
C ASN A 332 3.56 -20.19 23.91
N ILE A 333 3.63 -21.52 23.98
CA ILE A 333 2.51 -22.40 24.35
C ILE A 333 2.67 -23.05 25.73
N GLY A 334 3.66 -22.64 26.52
CA GLY A 334 3.91 -23.19 27.86
C GLY A 334 4.19 -24.70 27.83
N SER A 335 3.40 -25.50 28.59
CA SER A 335 3.51 -26.97 28.63
C SER A 335 3.14 -27.66 27.31
N GLY A 336 2.49 -26.99 26.37
CA GLY A 336 1.96 -27.57 25.13
C GLY A 336 0.70 -28.43 25.32
N LYS A 337 0.05 -28.32 26.49
CA LYS A 337 -1.14 -29.09 26.87
C LYS A 337 -2.17 -28.20 27.57
N LEU A 338 -3.44 -28.61 27.57
CA LEU A 338 -4.50 -27.95 28.32
C LEU A 338 -4.48 -28.46 29.79
N ASP A 339 -3.52 -27.97 30.57
CA ASP A 339 -3.29 -28.36 31.96
C ASP A 339 -3.18 -27.18 32.93
N GLY A 340 -3.48 -25.97 32.44
CA GLY A 340 -3.36 -24.72 33.18
C GLY A 340 -1.99 -24.04 33.01
N ASP A 341 -0.94 -24.74 32.60
CA ASP A 341 0.41 -24.22 32.41
C ASP A 341 0.81 -24.05 30.93
N GLY A 342 -0.11 -24.37 30.00
CA GLY A 342 0.09 -24.18 28.57
C GLY A 342 -1.20 -24.24 27.78
N ILE A 343 -1.05 -24.27 26.44
CA ILE A 343 -2.11 -24.50 25.46
C ILE A 343 -1.71 -25.62 24.51
N PRO A 344 -2.65 -26.43 24.00
CA PRO A 344 -2.36 -27.45 23.01
C PRO A 344 -2.05 -26.80 21.65
N PRO A 345 -1.37 -27.54 20.73
CA PRO A 345 -1.02 -27.03 19.39
C PRO A 345 -2.21 -26.59 18.53
N ASP A 346 -3.39 -27.10 18.79
CA ASP A 346 -4.65 -26.85 18.09
C ASP A 346 -5.58 -25.89 18.86
N PHE A 347 -5.03 -25.12 19.80
CA PHE A 347 -5.81 -24.23 20.68
C PHE A 347 -6.79 -23.31 19.94
N PHE A 348 -6.35 -22.69 18.85
CA PHE A 348 -7.20 -21.82 18.05
C PHE A 348 -7.98 -22.56 16.95
N SER A 349 -7.92 -23.88 16.86
CA SER A 349 -8.84 -24.66 16.00
C SER A 349 -10.26 -24.65 16.56
N ASP A 350 -10.41 -24.53 17.90
CA ASP A 350 -11.73 -24.35 18.52
C ASP A 350 -12.26 -22.93 18.21
N ILE A 351 -13.37 -22.88 17.45
CA ILE A 351 -14.02 -21.62 17.06
C ILE A 351 -14.53 -20.83 18.28
N ASN A 352 -14.85 -21.51 19.40
CA ASN A 352 -15.29 -20.82 20.61
C ASN A 352 -14.14 -20.00 21.21
N VAL A 353 -12.90 -20.50 21.16
CA VAL A 353 -11.72 -19.72 21.58
C VAL A 353 -11.58 -18.48 20.70
N ARG A 354 -11.66 -18.62 19.37
CA ARG A 354 -11.53 -17.48 18.45
C ARG A 354 -12.63 -16.44 18.69
N LYS A 355 -13.90 -16.87 18.84
CA LYS A 355 -15.03 -15.99 19.12
C LYS A 355 -14.88 -15.27 20.47
N ALA A 356 -14.34 -15.94 21.48
CA ALA A 356 -14.06 -15.30 22.77
C ALA A 356 -13.04 -14.18 22.64
N PHE A 357 -11.95 -14.37 21.90
CA PHE A 357 -10.96 -13.32 21.64
C PHE A 357 -11.55 -12.16 20.81
N LEU A 358 -12.41 -12.44 19.84
CA LEU A 358 -13.10 -11.41 19.06
C LEU A 358 -14.02 -10.53 19.93
N HIS A 359 -14.78 -11.12 20.86
CA HIS A 359 -15.59 -10.37 21.83
C HIS A 359 -14.77 -9.67 22.91
N ALA A 360 -13.50 -10.03 23.08
CA ALA A 360 -12.61 -9.40 24.05
C ALA A 360 -11.88 -8.15 23.51
N PHE A 361 -11.99 -7.84 22.22
CA PHE A 361 -11.34 -6.67 21.62
C PHE A 361 -12.26 -5.45 21.63
N ASP A 362 -11.92 -4.44 22.45
CA ASP A 362 -12.66 -3.18 22.55
C ASP A 362 -12.23 -2.23 21.42
N ARG A 363 -12.94 -2.34 20.27
CA ARG A 363 -12.69 -1.56 19.05
C ARG A 363 -12.82 -0.06 19.29
N ALA A 364 -13.78 0.37 20.12
CA ALA A 364 -14.05 1.80 20.35
C ALA A 364 -12.94 2.44 21.19
N THR A 365 -12.59 1.83 22.32
CA THR A 365 -11.48 2.29 23.15
C THR A 365 -10.15 2.25 22.41
N TYR A 366 -9.92 1.20 21.60
CA TYR A 366 -8.70 1.10 20.80
C TYR A 366 -8.59 2.21 19.74
N ALA A 367 -9.69 2.54 19.05
CA ALA A 367 -9.73 3.63 18.08
C ALA A 367 -9.45 5.00 18.72
N GLU A 368 -10.03 5.25 19.90
CA GLU A 368 -9.87 6.54 20.57
C GLU A 368 -8.48 6.68 21.21
N ASP A 369 -8.08 5.71 22.03
CA ASP A 369 -6.87 5.84 22.86
C ASP A 369 -5.56 5.69 22.06
N VAL A 370 -5.58 4.87 20.99
CA VAL A 370 -4.37 4.62 20.19
C VAL A 370 -4.27 5.54 18.98
N PHE A 371 -5.40 5.93 18.40
CA PHE A 371 -5.42 6.71 17.15
C PHE A 371 -6.06 8.10 17.28
N ASN A 372 -6.55 8.50 18.47
CA ASN A 372 -7.32 9.73 18.66
C ASN A 372 -8.51 9.81 17.67
N GLY A 373 -9.17 8.69 17.40
CA GLY A 373 -10.26 8.57 16.43
C GLY A 373 -9.85 8.61 14.95
N LEU A 374 -8.55 8.80 14.63
CA LEU A 374 -8.05 8.86 13.25
C LEU A 374 -7.70 7.47 12.70
N VAL A 375 -8.72 6.63 12.57
CA VAL A 375 -8.59 5.24 12.12
C VAL A 375 -9.91 4.74 11.53
N VAL A 376 -9.85 3.88 10.53
CA VAL A 376 -10.98 3.05 10.13
C VAL A 376 -10.86 1.71 10.85
N MET A 377 -11.95 1.27 11.48
CA MET A 377 -12.01 -0.03 12.15
C MET A 377 -12.55 -1.07 11.15
N PRO A 378 -11.69 -1.89 10.52
CA PRO A 378 -12.10 -2.78 9.45
C PRO A 378 -13.01 -3.90 9.96
N THR A 379 -13.92 -4.38 9.11
CA THR A 379 -14.83 -5.49 9.43
C THR A 379 -14.43 -6.79 8.73
N SER A 380 -13.62 -6.68 7.66
CA SER A 380 -13.11 -7.80 6.87
C SER A 380 -11.77 -7.45 6.21
N PRO A 381 -11.08 -8.41 5.56
CA PRO A 381 -9.90 -8.11 4.75
C PRO A 381 -10.17 -7.24 3.53
N ASN A 382 -11.39 -7.26 2.97
CA ASN A 382 -11.77 -6.33 1.89
C ASN A 382 -12.12 -4.98 2.49
N ILE A 383 -11.11 -4.13 2.66
CA ILE A 383 -11.14 -2.86 3.39
C ILE A 383 -11.78 -1.71 2.61
N GLU A 384 -12.14 -0.64 3.32
CA GLU A 384 -12.61 0.61 2.72
C GLU A 384 -11.61 1.14 1.68
N GLY A 385 -12.15 1.54 0.50
CA GLY A 385 -11.36 1.99 -0.65
C GLY A 385 -11.07 0.93 -1.71
N LEU A 386 -11.39 -0.35 -1.44
CA LEU A 386 -11.34 -1.42 -2.43
C LEU A 386 -12.70 -1.64 -3.10
N ALA A 387 -12.68 -2.14 -4.33
CA ALA A 387 -13.89 -2.59 -5.02
C ALA A 387 -14.62 -3.66 -4.20
N TYR A 388 -15.95 -3.70 -4.31
CA TYR A 388 -16.83 -4.68 -3.63
C TYR A 388 -16.73 -4.69 -2.10
N HIS A 389 -16.10 -3.67 -1.50
CA HIS A 389 -16.13 -3.51 -0.04
C HIS A 389 -17.57 -3.38 0.45
N LYS A 390 -17.88 -4.07 1.53
CA LYS A 390 -19.12 -3.90 2.30
C LYS A 390 -18.83 -4.04 3.78
N GLU A 391 -19.64 -3.37 4.58
CA GLU A 391 -19.66 -3.62 6.02
C GLU A 391 -20.29 -4.99 6.29
N VAL A 392 -19.60 -5.82 7.07
CA VAL A 392 -20.15 -7.07 7.60
C VAL A 392 -20.33 -6.95 9.11
N PRO A 393 -21.16 -7.81 9.74
CA PRO A 393 -21.28 -7.84 11.19
C PRO A 393 -19.90 -7.98 11.85
N VAL A 394 -19.76 -7.39 13.03
CA VAL A 394 -18.56 -7.53 13.86
C VAL A 394 -18.92 -8.16 15.20
N TYR A 395 -17.94 -8.70 15.87
CA TYR A 395 -18.08 -9.15 17.24
C TYR A 395 -17.98 -7.92 18.16
N ASP A 396 -19.10 -7.55 18.77
CA ASP A 396 -19.13 -6.45 19.73
C ASP A 396 -18.25 -6.77 20.95
N TYR A 397 -17.63 -5.75 21.53
CA TYR A 397 -16.94 -5.90 22.81
C TYR A 397 -17.94 -6.30 23.89
N ASP A 398 -17.83 -7.53 24.35
CA ASP A 398 -18.74 -8.11 25.35
C ASP A 398 -18.02 -9.23 26.11
N LEU A 399 -17.49 -8.88 27.28
CA LEU A 399 -16.78 -9.83 28.13
C LEU A 399 -17.70 -10.95 28.69
N THR A 400 -19.03 -10.73 28.74
CA THR A 400 -19.97 -11.77 29.14
C THR A 400 -20.06 -12.85 28.07
N LYS A 401 -20.23 -12.44 26.80
CA LYS A 401 -20.20 -13.37 25.66
C LYS A 401 -18.85 -14.06 25.53
N SER A 402 -17.75 -13.29 25.71
CA SER A 402 -16.40 -13.85 25.69
C SER A 402 -16.26 -14.98 26.72
N ALA A 403 -16.74 -14.76 27.97
CA ALA A 403 -16.74 -15.79 29.01
C ALA A 403 -17.64 -16.99 28.66
N GLU A 404 -18.80 -16.76 28.05
CA GLU A 404 -19.69 -17.85 27.59
C GLU A 404 -19.03 -18.75 26.55
N TYR A 405 -18.31 -18.16 25.58
CA TYR A 405 -17.54 -18.92 24.60
C TYR A 405 -16.36 -19.66 25.23
N MET A 406 -15.61 -19.04 26.16
CA MET A 406 -14.54 -19.73 26.89
C MET A 406 -15.05 -20.92 27.70
N LYS A 407 -16.27 -20.82 28.26
CA LYS A 407 -16.93 -21.95 28.97
C LYS A 407 -17.35 -23.10 28.06
N LYS A 408 -17.54 -22.85 26.76
CA LYS A 408 -17.89 -23.89 25.77
C LYS A 408 -16.63 -24.52 25.15
N ALA A 409 -15.52 -23.79 25.14
CA ALA A 409 -14.29 -24.22 24.50
C ALA A 409 -13.73 -25.52 25.12
N PHE A 410 -13.23 -26.42 24.26
CA PHE A 410 -12.71 -27.72 24.66
C PHE A 410 -13.67 -28.53 25.54
N ASP A 411 -14.96 -28.52 25.21
CA ASP A 411 -16.03 -29.19 25.97
C ASP A 411 -16.06 -28.75 27.45
N GLY A 412 -15.80 -27.48 27.72
CA GLY A 412 -15.77 -26.88 29.06
C GLY A 412 -14.44 -27.00 29.82
N GLN A 413 -13.53 -27.83 29.35
CA GLN A 413 -12.25 -28.06 30.03
C GLN A 413 -11.37 -26.81 30.12
N LEU A 414 -11.45 -25.90 29.13
CA LEU A 414 -10.66 -24.68 29.13
C LEU A 414 -10.96 -23.79 30.34
N TRP A 415 -12.23 -23.62 30.66
CA TRP A 415 -12.66 -22.82 31.79
C TRP A 415 -12.25 -23.40 33.14
N GLU A 416 -12.31 -24.73 33.25
CA GLU A 416 -11.99 -25.45 34.49
C GLU A 416 -10.47 -25.49 34.75
N LYS A 417 -9.66 -25.80 33.75
CA LYS A 417 -8.22 -25.97 33.88
C LYS A 417 -7.46 -24.65 33.81
N GLY A 418 -7.96 -23.70 33.05
CA GLY A 418 -7.21 -22.49 32.67
C GLY A 418 -6.14 -22.77 31.61
N PHE A 419 -5.36 -21.76 31.29
CA PHE A 419 -4.27 -21.87 30.30
C PHE A 419 -3.18 -20.81 30.52
N LYS A 420 -2.03 -21.04 29.87
CA LYS A 420 -0.93 -20.08 29.76
C LYS A 420 -0.46 -19.98 28.33
N MET A 421 -0.30 -18.74 27.79
CA MET A 421 0.26 -18.51 26.48
C MET A 421 0.98 -17.16 26.39
N ILE A 422 1.69 -16.94 25.28
CA ILE A 422 2.32 -15.65 24.96
C ILE A 422 1.72 -15.10 23.67
N ILE A 423 1.27 -13.85 23.69
CA ILE A 423 0.95 -13.06 22.52
C ILE A 423 2.20 -12.28 22.13
N THR A 424 2.54 -12.30 20.84
CA THR A 424 3.79 -11.70 20.37
C THR A 424 3.53 -10.63 19.33
N HIS A 425 4.20 -9.47 19.48
CA HIS A 425 4.23 -8.38 18.50
C HIS A 425 5.68 -8.02 18.13
N ASN A 426 5.89 -7.26 17.05
CA ASN A 426 7.22 -6.79 16.68
C ASN A 426 7.63 -5.57 17.48
N THR A 427 8.93 -5.51 17.85
CA THR A 427 9.54 -4.40 18.58
C THR A 427 9.29 -3.05 17.88
N GLY A 428 8.94 -2.02 18.65
CA GLY A 428 8.75 -0.64 18.17
C GLY A 428 7.39 -0.37 17.51
N ASN A 429 6.47 -1.34 17.51
CA ASN A 429 5.12 -1.12 16.99
C ASN A 429 4.13 -0.97 18.16
N GLU A 430 3.96 0.26 18.64
CA GLU A 430 3.11 0.60 19.78
C GLU A 430 1.63 0.27 19.53
N MET A 431 1.15 0.39 18.29
CA MET A 431 -0.22 0.06 17.92
C MET A 431 -0.50 -1.44 18.09
N ARG A 432 0.41 -2.30 17.64
CA ARG A 432 0.27 -3.76 17.83
C ARG A 432 0.46 -4.17 19.28
N GLU A 433 1.33 -3.50 20.02
CA GLU A 433 1.53 -3.71 21.44
C GLU A 433 0.25 -3.40 22.21
N ALA A 434 -0.39 -2.25 21.98
CA ALA A 434 -1.64 -1.86 22.63
C ALA A 434 -2.76 -2.88 22.35
N ALA A 435 -2.90 -3.36 21.11
CA ALA A 435 -3.88 -4.39 20.77
C ALA A 435 -3.60 -5.73 21.50
N ALA A 436 -2.34 -6.15 21.57
CA ALA A 436 -1.94 -7.36 22.26
C ALA A 436 -2.19 -7.29 23.77
N ILE A 437 -1.87 -6.14 24.39
CA ILE A 437 -2.15 -5.88 25.83
C ILE A 437 -3.64 -5.91 26.09
N MET A 438 -4.45 -5.18 25.31
CA MET A 438 -5.90 -5.14 25.46
C MET A 438 -6.53 -6.54 25.39
N LEU A 439 -6.16 -7.34 24.39
CA LEU A 439 -6.62 -8.73 24.27
C LEU A 439 -6.21 -9.57 25.48
N ALA A 440 -4.95 -9.46 25.92
CA ALA A 440 -4.43 -10.22 27.05
C ALA A 440 -5.16 -9.88 28.35
N GLU A 441 -5.30 -8.59 28.68
CA GLU A 441 -5.94 -8.12 29.90
C GLU A 441 -7.42 -8.49 29.94
N ASN A 442 -8.15 -8.27 28.84
CA ASN A 442 -9.57 -8.59 28.76
C ASN A 442 -9.83 -10.10 28.91
N ILE A 443 -9.04 -10.96 28.25
CA ILE A 443 -9.17 -12.41 28.41
C ILE A 443 -8.78 -12.86 29.82
N MET A 444 -7.71 -12.33 30.41
CA MET A 444 -7.31 -12.66 31.79
C MET A 444 -8.33 -12.23 32.81
N SER A 445 -9.07 -11.15 32.58
CA SER A 445 -10.13 -10.67 33.46
C SER A 445 -11.31 -11.64 33.60
N LEU A 446 -11.50 -12.54 32.62
CA LEU A 446 -12.62 -13.50 32.62
C LEU A 446 -12.47 -14.60 33.69
N ASN A 447 -11.23 -15.04 33.93
CA ASN A 447 -10.96 -16.15 34.83
C ASN A 447 -9.51 -16.06 35.37
N PRO A 448 -9.29 -16.09 36.70
CA PRO A 448 -7.96 -15.97 37.30
C PRO A 448 -6.98 -17.10 36.94
N LYS A 449 -7.45 -18.18 36.28
CA LYS A 449 -6.63 -19.26 35.76
C LYS A 449 -6.11 -18.96 34.33
N PHE A 450 -6.55 -17.90 33.68
CA PHE A 450 -6.09 -17.50 32.38
C PHE A 450 -4.85 -16.63 32.52
N ARG A 451 -3.76 -16.99 31.86
CA ARG A 451 -2.47 -16.31 31.97
C ARG A 451 -1.92 -16.04 30.57
N ILE A 452 -1.80 -14.78 30.22
CA ILE A 452 -1.28 -14.33 28.93
C ILE A 452 -0.14 -13.34 29.19
N GLU A 453 1.03 -13.63 28.67
CA GLU A 453 2.18 -12.71 28.63
C GLU A 453 2.21 -12.04 27.26
N VAL A 454 2.47 -10.73 27.22
CA VAL A 454 2.72 -10.00 25.96
C VAL A 454 4.22 -9.81 25.80
N ARG A 455 4.77 -10.11 24.61
CA ARG A 455 6.20 -10.06 24.33
C ARG A 455 6.50 -9.42 23.00
N ASN A 456 7.49 -8.52 22.96
CA ASN A 456 8.03 -8.01 21.71
C ASN A 456 9.17 -8.88 21.17
N VAL A 457 9.34 -8.87 19.84
CA VAL A 457 10.41 -9.58 19.13
C VAL A 457 10.88 -8.74 17.96
N GLU A 458 12.18 -8.70 17.71
CA GLU A 458 12.74 -8.00 16.57
C GLU A 458 12.13 -8.48 15.23
N TRP A 459 11.86 -7.55 14.32
CA TRP A 459 11.10 -7.82 13.09
C TRP A 459 11.65 -9.01 12.28
N LYS A 460 12.95 -9.11 12.13
CA LYS A 460 13.60 -10.22 11.41
C LYS A 460 13.26 -11.58 12.04
N ASP A 461 13.36 -11.67 13.35
CA ASP A 461 13.07 -12.91 14.10
C ASP A 461 11.56 -13.17 14.15
N TYR A 462 10.75 -12.12 14.21
CA TYR A 462 9.29 -12.21 14.14
C TYR A 462 8.84 -12.89 12.85
N LEU A 463 9.37 -12.46 11.69
CA LEU A 463 9.07 -13.04 10.38
C LEU A 463 9.45 -14.52 10.29
N VAL A 464 10.60 -14.90 10.83
CA VAL A 464 11.04 -16.31 10.85
C VAL A 464 10.11 -17.16 11.71
N LYS A 465 9.76 -16.68 12.90
CA LYS A 465 8.99 -17.46 13.87
C LYS A 465 7.53 -17.64 13.48
N TYR A 466 6.83 -16.61 12.95
CA TYR A 466 5.44 -16.81 12.52
C TYR A 466 5.36 -17.79 11.33
N ARG A 467 6.33 -17.72 10.40
CA ARG A 467 6.41 -18.65 9.27
C ARG A 467 6.72 -20.11 9.67
N ASN A 468 7.25 -20.30 10.87
CA ASN A 468 7.47 -21.62 11.46
C ASN A 468 6.36 -22.02 12.45
N PHE A 469 5.19 -21.34 12.42
CA PHE A 469 4.03 -21.61 13.27
C PHE A 469 4.35 -21.55 14.78
N MET A 470 5.31 -20.70 15.19
CA MET A 470 5.71 -20.60 16.59
C MET A 470 4.77 -19.72 17.42
N TYR A 471 4.00 -18.85 16.80
CA TYR A 471 3.10 -17.93 17.51
C TYR A 471 1.66 -18.42 17.51
N PRO A 472 1.05 -18.59 18.70
CA PRO A 472 -0.37 -18.91 18.82
C PRO A 472 -1.26 -17.85 18.18
N LEU A 473 -0.93 -16.58 18.46
CA LEU A 473 -1.57 -15.40 17.91
C LEU A 473 -0.48 -14.42 17.48
N PHE A 474 -0.56 -13.94 16.23
CA PHE A 474 0.43 -13.02 15.68
C PHE A 474 -0.25 -11.80 15.05
N LEU A 475 0.32 -10.62 15.29
CA LEU A 475 -0.20 -9.35 14.81
C LEU A 475 0.66 -8.85 13.65
N ILE A 476 0.05 -8.75 12.47
CA ILE A 476 0.76 -8.33 11.27
C ILE A 476 -0.19 -7.59 10.32
N GLY A 477 0.34 -6.76 9.42
CA GLY A 477 -0.43 -6.01 8.45
C GLY A 477 0.00 -6.29 7.02
N TRP A 478 -0.85 -5.88 6.10
CA TRP A 478 -0.65 -5.92 4.66
C TRP A 478 -1.01 -4.56 4.05
N GLY A 479 -0.18 -4.06 3.15
CA GLY A 479 -0.48 -2.90 2.31
C GLY A 479 -0.75 -3.37 0.89
N ALA A 480 -1.64 -2.68 0.17
CA ALA A 480 -1.99 -3.04 -1.19
C ALA A 480 -0.80 -2.93 -2.15
N ASP A 481 -0.48 -4.00 -2.83
CA ASP A 481 0.42 -3.98 -3.99
C ASP A 481 -0.34 -3.51 -5.24
N TYR A 482 -1.62 -3.87 -5.34
CA TYR A 482 -2.60 -3.36 -6.29
C TYR A 482 -3.97 -3.27 -5.62
N ALA A 483 -4.79 -2.31 -6.05
CA ALA A 483 -6.10 -2.04 -5.44
C ALA A 483 -7.16 -3.02 -5.91
N ASP A 484 -7.07 -4.25 -5.47
CA ASP A 484 -8.03 -5.29 -5.75
C ASP A 484 -8.30 -6.11 -4.49
N PRO A 485 -9.56 -6.51 -4.21
CA PRO A 485 -9.88 -7.33 -3.05
C PRO A 485 -9.10 -8.65 -3.00
N HIS A 486 -8.72 -9.22 -4.15
CA HIS A 486 -7.91 -10.44 -4.19
C HIS A 486 -6.59 -10.30 -3.43
N ASN A 487 -5.93 -9.14 -3.54
CA ASN A 487 -4.66 -8.86 -2.85
C ASN A 487 -4.76 -9.04 -1.33
N PHE A 488 -5.94 -8.86 -0.76
CA PHE A 488 -6.19 -9.00 0.68
C PHE A 488 -6.85 -10.32 1.02
N VAL A 489 -7.97 -10.68 0.37
CA VAL A 489 -8.70 -11.90 0.76
C VAL A 489 -7.90 -13.16 0.49
N TYR A 490 -7.18 -13.25 -0.63
CA TYR A 490 -6.27 -14.35 -0.89
C TYR A 490 -5.16 -14.42 0.17
N THR A 491 -4.50 -13.30 0.40
CA THR A 491 -3.41 -13.19 1.38
C THR A 491 -3.84 -13.63 2.78
N PHE A 492 -5.07 -13.29 3.20
CA PHE A 492 -5.53 -13.45 4.58
C PHE A 492 -6.33 -14.72 4.80
N MET A 493 -7.04 -15.22 3.79
CA MET A 493 -8.04 -16.27 3.95
C MET A 493 -7.71 -17.55 3.19
N HIS A 494 -7.08 -17.46 2.00
CA HIS A 494 -6.77 -18.65 1.20
C HIS A 494 -5.70 -19.51 1.88
N SER A 495 -5.85 -20.84 1.87
CA SER A 495 -4.93 -21.79 2.52
C SER A 495 -3.47 -21.70 2.02
N GLN A 496 -3.25 -21.21 0.79
CA GLN A 496 -1.93 -20.92 0.22
C GLN A 496 -1.54 -19.45 0.31
N GLY A 497 -2.45 -18.56 0.73
CA GLY A 497 -2.18 -17.15 0.95
C GLY A 497 -1.18 -16.91 2.08
N VAL A 498 -0.50 -15.76 2.07
CA VAL A 498 0.61 -15.50 3.01
C VAL A 498 0.21 -15.71 4.46
N TYR A 499 -0.94 -15.19 4.90
CA TYR A 499 -1.37 -15.34 6.29
C TYR A 499 -2.28 -16.54 6.51
N GLY A 500 -3.17 -16.88 5.56
CA GLY A 500 -3.98 -18.10 5.63
C GLY A 500 -3.14 -19.35 5.83
N ARG A 501 -2.06 -19.48 5.06
CA ARG A 501 -1.09 -20.56 5.18
C ARG A 501 -0.45 -20.64 6.57
N TYR A 502 0.00 -19.51 7.11
CA TYR A 502 0.71 -19.47 8.41
C TYR A 502 -0.23 -19.44 9.62
N MET A 503 -1.52 -19.26 9.41
CA MET A 503 -2.57 -19.62 10.38
C MET A 503 -2.86 -21.12 10.39
N ALA A 504 -2.41 -21.86 9.38
CA ALA A 504 -2.85 -23.23 9.08
C ALA A 504 -4.39 -23.32 8.94
N TYR A 505 -5.00 -22.25 8.41
CA TYR A 505 -6.44 -22.19 8.13
C TYR A 505 -6.73 -22.91 6.82
N GLN A 506 -7.78 -23.72 6.79
CA GLN A 506 -8.27 -24.39 5.59
C GLN A 506 -9.78 -24.36 5.55
N ASN A 507 -10.31 -23.90 4.42
CA ASN A 507 -11.72 -23.97 4.10
C ASN A 507 -11.87 -24.03 2.57
N ASP A 508 -12.37 -25.16 2.05
CA ASP A 508 -12.48 -25.41 0.61
C ASP A 508 -13.41 -24.39 -0.10
N GLU A 509 -14.46 -23.89 0.59
CA GLU A 509 -15.32 -22.84 0.05
C GLU A 509 -14.55 -21.53 -0.12
N VAL A 510 -13.76 -21.15 0.86
CA VAL A 510 -12.93 -19.92 0.83
C VAL A 510 -11.88 -20.02 -0.28
N ASP A 511 -11.13 -21.12 -0.34
CA ASP A 511 -10.09 -21.32 -1.36
C ASP A 511 -10.70 -21.24 -2.77
N ARG A 512 -11.77 -21.98 -3.02
CA ARG A 512 -12.48 -21.95 -4.30
C ARG A 512 -13.00 -20.55 -4.66
N LEU A 513 -13.60 -19.83 -3.71
CA LEU A 513 -14.09 -18.47 -3.97
C LEU A 513 -12.95 -17.47 -4.23
N CYS A 514 -11.80 -17.60 -3.60
CA CYS A 514 -10.62 -16.79 -3.91
C CYS A 514 -10.14 -17.04 -5.34
N ASP A 515 -10.04 -18.31 -5.75
CA ASP A 515 -9.64 -18.71 -7.11
C ASP A 515 -10.68 -18.28 -8.18
N ASP A 516 -11.97 -18.47 -7.90
CA ASP A 516 -13.06 -18.00 -8.76
C ASP A 516 -13.04 -16.47 -8.88
N GLY A 517 -12.75 -15.73 -7.78
CA GLY A 517 -12.74 -14.28 -7.75
C GLY A 517 -11.65 -13.65 -8.62
N ILE A 518 -10.46 -14.25 -8.69
CA ILE A 518 -9.39 -13.76 -9.56
C ILE A 518 -9.63 -14.16 -11.03
N ALA A 519 -10.30 -15.27 -11.29
CA ALA A 519 -10.60 -15.74 -12.65
C ALA A 519 -11.85 -15.09 -13.27
N THR A 520 -12.71 -14.46 -12.49
CA THR A 520 -13.99 -13.89 -12.94
C THR A 520 -13.78 -12.47 -13.44
N ILE A 521 -14.14 -12.20 -14.71
CA ILE A 521 -14.05 -10.87 -15.33
C ILE A 521 -15.36 -10.07 -15.24
N ASP A 522 -16.50 -10.72 -15.06
CA ASP A 522 -17.81 -10.07 -14.91
C ASP A 522 -17.89 -9.38 -13.54
N PRO A 523 -18.08 -8.04 -13.48
CA PRO A 523 -18.03 -7.29 -12.23
C PRO A 523 -19.13 -7.68 -11.23
N ASP A 524 -20.33 -8.01 -11.71
CA ASP A 524 -21.48 -8.36 -10.85
C ASP A 524 -21.28 -9.74 -10.21
N GLN A 525 -20.78 -10.71 -10.97
CA GLN A 525 -20.45 -12.02 -10.43
C GLN A 525 -19.26 -11.92 -9.47
N ARG A 526 -18.25 -11.16 -9.82
CA ARG A 526 -17.09 -10.90 -8.98
C ARG A 526 -17.49 -10.25 -7.66
N GLY A 527 -18.38 -9.27 -7.70
CA GLY A 527 -18.95 -8.63 -6.51
C GLY A 527 -19.67 -9.60 -5.57
N LYS A 528 -20.41 -10.58 -6.10
CA LYS A 528 -21.06 -11.62 -5.29
C LYS A 528 -20.05 -12.55 -4.61
N ILE A 529 -18.97 -12.91 -5.32
CA ILE A 529 -17.90 -13.74 -4.77
C ILE A 529 -17.23 -13.05 -3.58
N TYR A 530 -16.76 -11.80 -3.77
CA TYR A 530 -16.09 -11.05 -2.68
C TYR A 530 -17.06 -10.67 -1.56
N SER A 531 -18.35 -10.49 -1.85
CA SER A 531 -19.36 -10.34 -0.81
C SER A 531 -19.45 -11.59 0.07
N ARG A 532 -19.49 -12.81 -0.52
CA ARG A 532 -19.54 -14.06 0.25
C ARG A 532 -18.26 -14.30 1.06
N LEU A 533 -17.08 -13.97 0.51
CA LEU A 533 -15.81 -14.06 1.24
C LEU A 533 -15.78 -13.17 2.50
N GLN A 534 -16.34 -11.96 2.42
CA GLN A 534 -16.47 -11.08 3.59
C GLN A 534 -17.41 -11.66 4.65
N ASP A 535 -18.54 -12.30 4.25
CA ASP A 535 -19.43 -13.01 5.20
C ASP A 535 -18.72 -14.18 5.87
N LEU A 536 -17.98 -14.99 5.09
CA LEU A 536 -17.19 -16.11 5.62
C LEU A 536 -16.12 -15.68 6.61
N PHE A 537 -15.49 -14.52 6.40
CA PHE A 537 -14.52 -13.99 7.36
C PHE A 537 -15.13 -13.81 8.75
N TYR A 538 -16.35 -13.30 8.83
CA TYR A 538 -17.10 -13.17 10.07
C TYR A 538 -17.57 -14.53 10.61
N GLU A 539 -18.24 -15.35 9.78
CA GLU A 539 -18.83 -16.64 10.18
C GLU A 539 -17.78 -17.58 10.80
N GLU A 540 -16.61 -17.67 10.15
CA GLU A 540 -15.50 -18.53 10.54
C GLU A 540 -14.60 -17.96 11.63
N ALA A 541 -14.84 -16.70 12.05
CA ALA A 541 -14.01 -16.03 13.07
C ALA A 541 -12.51 -16.12 12.76
N ILE A 542 -12.11 -15.74 11.53
CA ILE A 542 -10.77 -16.04 10.97
C ILE A 542 -9.66 -15.29 11.70
N ALA A 543 -9.87 -13.99 11.97
CA ALA A 543 -8.89 -13.14 12.64
C ALA A 543 -9.59 -11.99 13.37
N VAL A 544 -8.88 -11.28 14.28
CA VAL A 544 -9.35 -10.03 14.89
C VAL A 544 -8.94 -8.87 13.99
N PRO A 545 -9.90 -8.18 13.32
CA PRO A 545 -9.59 -6.97 12.57
C PRO A 545 -9.19 -5.86 13.54
N LEU A 546 -7.98 -5.28 13.38
CA LEU A 546 -7.47 -4.29 14.31
C LEU A 546 -7.66 -2.88 13.78
N TYR A 547 -6.97 -2.50 12.68
CA TYR A 547 -7.07 -1.14 12.14
C TYR A 547 -6.70 -1.05 10.67
N GLN A 548 -7.32 -0.09 9.99
CA GLN A 548 -6.91 0.50 8.72
C GLN A 548 -6.53 1.95 8.99
N GLN A 549 -5.27 2.29 8.79
CA GLN A 549 -4.73 3.60 9.19
C GLN A 549 -5.26 4.73 8.31
N ILE A 550 -5.63 5.85 8.92
CA ILE A 550 -5.82 7.12 8.24
C ILE A 550 -4.53 7.93 8.32
N VAL A 551 -4.02 8.38 7.18
CA VAL A 551 -2.88 9.28 7.10
C VAL A 551 -3.36 10.70 6.94
N VAL A 552 -2.80 11.61 7.74
CA VAL A 552 -3.08 13.05 7.63
C VAL A 552 -1.96 13.72 6.85
N ARG A 553 -2.32 14.35 5.73
CA ARG A 553 -1.41 15.16 4.92
C ARG A 553 -1.69 16.63 5.13
N ALA A 554 -0.67 17.36 5.55
CA ALA A 554 -0.73 18.79 5.81
C ALA A 554 0.06 19.55 4.75
N TYR A 555 -0.60 20.41 4.00
CA TYR A 555 0.00 21.31 3.01
C TYR A 555 -0.17 22.75 3.44
N ARG A 556 0.78 23.62 3.05
CA ARG A 556 0.52 25.05 3.09
C ARG A 556 -0.72 25.36 2.23
N ASP A 557 -1.54 26.30 2.69
CA ASP A 557 -2.84 26.64 2.07
C ASP A 557 -2.72 27.19 0.64
N TRP A 558 -1.55 27.71 0.26
CA TRP A 558 -1.24 28.13 -1.11
C TRP A 558 -0.93 26.97 -2.07
N VAL A 559 -0.77 25.71 -1.59
CA VAL A 559 -0.60 24.54 -2.45
C VAL A 559 -1.96 24.08 -2.95
N LYS A 560 -2.10 23.96 -4.27
CA LYS A 560 -3.32 23.50 -4.96
C LYS A 560 -3.01 22.36 -5.90
N GLY A 561 -4.07 21.65 -6.35
CA GLY A 561 -3.95 20.58 -7.35
C GLY A 561 -3.59 19.21 -6.77
N TYR A 562 -3.43 19.07 -5.46
CA TYR A 562 -3.26 17.78 -4.84
C TYR A 562 -4.59 17.00 -4.84
N THR A 563 -4.55 15.78 -5.37
CA THR A 563 -5.69 14.85 -5.36
C THR A 563 -5.30 13.63 -4.51
N PRO A 564 -6.00 13.38 -3.39
CA PRO A 564 -5.78 12.19 -2.58
C PRO A 564 -6.05 10.91 -3.38
N ASN A 565 -5.15 9.96 -3.34
CA ASN A 565 -5.38 8.61 -3.86
C ASN A 565 -4.77 7.58 -2.89
N PRO A 566 -5.55 6.62 -2.38
CA PRO A 566 -5.09 5.63 -1.39
C PRO A 566 -3.94 4.74 -1.89
N MET A 567 -3.87 4.48 -3.21
CA MET A 567 -2.78 3.70 -3.80
C MET A 567 -1.44 4.43 -3.82
N LEU A 568 -1.48 5.77 -3.80
CA LEU A 568 -0.24 6.57 -3.86
C LEU A 568 0.43 6.75 -2.49
N MET A 569 0.04 5.98 -1.49
CA MET A 569 0.59 5.96 -0.13
C MET A 569 1.12 7.31 0.39
N ASP A 570 1.84 7.35 1.50
CA ASP A 570 2.16 8.59 2.22
C ASP A 570 3.06 9.60 1.47
N ALA A 571 3.74 9.26 0.43
CA ALA A 571 4.77 10.13 -0.14
C ALA A 571 4.51 10.61 -1.58
N ASN A 572 3.36 10.30 -2.17
CA ASN A 572 3.22 10.39 -3.62
C ASN A 572 2.36 11.57 -4.08
N GLU A 573 3.00 12.71 -4.33
CA GLU A 573 2.43 13.77 -5.13
C GLU A 573 2.72 13.53 -6.61
N MET A 574 1.68 13.67 -7.43
CA MET A 574 1.86 13.89 -8.87
C MET A 574 2.21 15.37 -9.06
N LEU A 575 3.51 15.66 -9.08
CA LEU A 575 4.04 17.04 -9.11
C LEU A 575 3.52 17.85 -10.29
N MET A 576 3.18 17.19 -11.39
CA MET A 576 2.59 17.80 -12.57
C MET A 576 1.25 18.50 -12.28
N GLU A 577 0.48 18.00 -11.30
CA GLU A 577 -0.82 18.57 -10.90
C GLU A 577 -0.67 19.70 -9.87
N ILE A 578 0.47 19.77 -9.19
CA ILE A 578 0.72 20.75 -8.11
C ILE A 578 0.96 22.15 -8.67
N ARG A 579 0.37 23.14 -8.01
CA ARG A 579 0.61 24.56 -8.25
C ARG A 579 0.55 25.34 -6.93
N LYS A 580 1.08 26.55 -6.93
CA LYS A 580 1.07 27.46 -5.77
C LYS A 580 0.36 28.75 -6.15
N GLU A 581 -0.69 29.12 -5.43
CA GLU A 581 -1.53 30.30 -5.64
C GLU A 581 -2.21 30.79 -4.36
#